data_b5d3629faa2e28e871b70ea11a3d81cb
#
_entry.id   b5d3629faa2e28e871b70ea11a3d81cb
#
_cell.length_a   1.000
_cell.length_b   1.000
_cell.length_c   1.000
_cell.angle_alpha   90.00
_cell.angle_beta   90.00
_cell.angle_gamma   90.00
#
_symmetry.space_group_name_H-M   'P 1'
#
loop_
_entity.id
_entity.type
_entity.pdbx_description
1 polymer ?
#
loop_
_entity_poly.entity_id
_entity_poly.type
_entity_poly.pdbx_seq_one_letter_code
_entity_poly.pdbx_strand_id
1 'polypeptide(L)'
;ILSSFQTEASWERYVADVAAAREKVGAGAPEVVYAPPWAEHPRFIDAMVARAADALAEVPAPKRAGALLIFTAHSVPVAMANGSPYARQLEAAALVIAGRLGHARWQVAYQSRSGAPSDPWLEPDICDAIRGVKGQGIEDVVVAPIGFVCDHVEVLYDLDVEARAVAAEVGLRFHRAQAANDHPAF
;
A
#
# COMPACT_ATOMS: atom_id res chain seq x y z
N ILE A 1 -3.60 12.50 -11.41
CA ILE A 1 -3.42 11.04 -11.30
C ILE A 1 -4.33 10.57 -10.20
N LEU A 2 -5.20 9.62 -10.49
CA LEU A 2 -6.08 9.02 -9.51
C LEU A 2 -5.35 7.87 -8.80
N SER A 3 -5.74 7.59 -7.55
CA SER A 3 -5.17 6.47 -6.78
C SER A 3 -5.44 5.13 -7.47
N SER A 4 -4.50 4.19 -7.32
CA SER A 4 -4.70 2.79 -7.75
C SER A 4 -5.84 2.12 -6.99
N PHE A 5 -6.01 2.47 -5.72
CA PHE A 5 -7.04 1.95 -4.82
C PHE A 5 -8.09 3.03 -4.57
N GLN A 6 -9.36 2.66 -4.70
CA GLN A 6 -10.44 3.63 -4.80
C GLN A 6 -11.16 3.85 -3.48
N THR A 7 -11.26 5.11 -3.08
CA THR A 7 -12.18 5.61 -2.06
C THR A 7 -13.05 6.72 -2.67
N GLU A 8 -14.09 7.14 -1.98
CA GLU A 8 -14.85 8.34 -2.33
C GLU A 8 -13.91 9.55 -2.53
N ALA A 9 -13.00 9.78 -1.57
CA ALA A 9 -12.08 10.90 -1.60
C ALA A 9 -11.06 10.85 -2.75
N SER A 10 -10.63 9.64 -3.15
CA SER A 10 -9.61 9.46 -4.19
C SER A 10 -10.17 9.30 -5.61
N TRP A 11 -11.46 9.14 -5.76
CA TRP A 11 -12.10 8.92 -7.06
C TRP A 11 -13.34 9.80 -7.26
N GLU A 12 -14.41 9.55 -6.53
CA GLU A 12 -15.72 10.16 -6.76
C GLU A 12 -15.67 11.68 -6.60
N ARG A 13 -14.96 12.17 -5.60
CA ARG A 13 -14.76 13.59 -5.36
C ARG A 13 -14.05 14.28 -6.52
N TYR A 14 -12.98 13.68 -7.05
CA TYR A 14 -12.26 14.25 -8.21
C TYR A 14 -13.13 14.27 -9.47
N VAL A 15 -13.91 13.21 -9.70
CA VAL A 15 -14.86 13.17 -10.83
C VAL A 15 -15.91 14.28 -10.69
N ALA A 16 -16.46 14.47 -9.50
CA ALA A 16 -17.43 15.51 -9.22
C ALA A 16 -16.84 16.93 -9.38
N ASP A 17 -15.62 17.16 -8.87
CA ASP A 17 -14.93 18.45 -8.99
C ASP A 17 -14.61 18.79 -10.44
N VAL A 18 -14.19 17.82 -11.23
CA VAL A 18 -13.95 18.00 -12.67
C VAL A 18 -15.27 18.30 -13.41
N ALA A 19 -16.35 17.60 -13.08
CA ALA A 19 -17.66 17.86 -13.67
C ALA A 19 -18.14 19.29 -13.37
N ALA A 20 -18.05 19.72 -12.12
CA ALA A 20 -18.40 21.09 -11.72
C ALA A 20 -17.52 22.17 -12.40
N ALA A 21 -16.22 21.91 -12.55
CA ALA A 21 -15.34 22.81 -13.27
C ALA A 21 -15.70 22.92 -14.76
N ARG A 22 -16.03 21.81 -15.42
CA ARG A 22 -16.47 21.78 -16.82
C ARG A 22 -17.77 22.54 -17.03
N GLU A 23 -18.72 22.40 -16.11
CA GLU A 23 -19.97 23.15 -16.14
C GLU A 23 -19.73 24.68 -16.11
N LYS A 24 -18.81 25.15 -15.26
CA LYS A 24 -18.41 26.56 -15.19
C LYS A 24 -17.74 27.07 -16.46
N VAL A 25 -16.96 26.25 -17.15
CA VAL A 25 -16.31 26.59 -18.42
C VAL A 25 -17.34 26.60 -19.57
N GLY A 26 -18.36 25.78 -19.52
CA GLY A 26 -19.42 25.70 -20.53
C GLY A 26 -18.96 25.01 -21.82
N ALA A 27 -19.46 25.49 -22.97
CA ALA A 27 -19.27 24.86 -24.29
C ALA A 27 -17.80 24.72 -24.73
N GLY A 28 -16.90 25.50 -24.13
CA GLY A 28 -15.45 25.40 -24.40
C GLY A 28 -14.71 24.38 -23.53
N ALA A 29 -15.40 23.67 -22.64
CA ALA A 29 -14.76 22.71 -21.78
C ALA A 29 -14.21 21.51 -22.55
N PRO A 30 -12.96 21.10 -22.31
CA PRO A 30 -12.38 19.91 -22.96
C PRO A 30 -13.14 18.65 -22.59
N GLU A 31 -13.15 17.65 -23.48
CA GLU A 31 -13.57 16.32 -23.12
C GLU A 31 -12.62 15.72 -22.08
N VAL A 32 -13.17 15.02 -21.07
CA VAL A 32 -12.39 14.37 -20.02
C VAL A 32 -12.67 12.90 -20.05
N VAL A 33 -11.63 12.10 -20.23
CA VAL A 33 -11.66 10.65 -20.16
C VAL A 33 -10.92 10.20 -18.92
N TYR A 34 -11.53 9.32 -18.15
CA TYR A 34 -10.91 8.73 -16.96
C TYR A 34 -10.30 7.38 -17.30
N ALA A 35 -9.04 7.18 -16.91
CA ALA A 35 -8.46 5.85 -16.94
C ALA A 35 -9.24 4.92 -16.02
N PRO A 36 -9.45 3.65 -16.41
CA PRO A 36 -10.10 2.68 -15.54
C PRO A 36 -9.25 2.45 -14.26
N PRO A 37 -9.86 1.91 -13.20
CA PRO A 37 -9.12 1.47 -12.02
C PRO A 37 -7.99 0.53 -12.40
N TRP A 38 -6.81 0.69 -11.81
CA TRP A 38 -5.61 -0.05 -12.20
C TRP A 38 -4.92 -0.78 -11.04
N ALA A 39 -5.59 -0.91 -9.87
CA ALA A 39 -5.06 -1.67 -8.73
C ALA A 39 -4.68 -3.12 -9.08
N GLU A 40 -5.43 -3.73 -9.98
CA GLU A 40 -5.21 -5.10 -10.46
C GLU A 40 -4.59 -5.15 -11.87
N HIS A 41 -4.17 -4.00 -12.41
CA HIS A 41 -3.58 -3.95 -13.75
C HIS A 41 -2.28 -4.78 -13.79
N PRO A 42 -2.11 -5.69 -14.78
CA PRO A 42 -0.96 -6.60 -14.83
C PRO A 42 0.40 -5.90 -14.71
N ARG A 43 0.56 -4.75 -15.36
CA ARG A 43 1.83 -3.98 -15.32
C ARG A 43 2.13 -3.41 -13.93
N PHE A 44 1.11 -2.93 -13.22
CA PHE A 44 1.28 -2.50 -11.82
C PHE A 44 1.67 -3.67 -10.93
N ILE A 45 0.98 -4.80 -11.08
CA ILE A 45 1.31 -6.02 -10.33
C ILE A 45 2.72 -6.50 -10.69
N ASP A 46 3.14 -6.47 -11.97
CA ASP A 46 4.50 -6.81 -12.39
C ASP A 46 5.55 -5.95 -11.67
N ALA A 47 5.33 -4.64 -11.62
CA ALA A 47 6.23 -3.72 -10.93
C ALA A 47 6.33 -4.04 -9.43
N MET A 48 5.20 -4.25 -8.76
CA MET A 48 5.18 -4.51 -7.32
C MET A 48 5.74 -5.90 -6.97
N VAL A 49 5.53 -6.92 -7.82
CA VAL A 49 6.19 -8.22 -7.69
C VAL A 49 7.72 -8.06 -7.78
N ALA A 50 8.22 -7.31 -8.75
CA ALA A 50 9.66 -7.07 -8.89
C ALA A 50 10.22 -6.35 -7.66
N ARG A 51 9.59 -5.23 -7.22
CA ARG A 51 10.02 -4.48 -6.04
C ARG A 51 10.03 -5.33 -4.76
N ALA A 52 8.98 -6.14 -4.55
CA ALA A 52 8.92 -7.04 -3.40
C ALA A 52 9.94 -8.18 -3.49
N ALA A 53 10.19 -8.71 -4.69
CA ALA A 53 11.22 -9.72 -4.92
C ALA A 53 12.63 -9.20 -4.60
N ASP A 54 12.95 -7.96 -5.00
CA ASP A 54 14.23 -7.31 -4.70
C ASP A 54 14.44 -7.21 -3.18
N ALA A 55 13.43 -6.74 -2.45
CA ALA A 55 13.51 -6.65 -0.99
C ALA A 55 13.59 -8.02 -0.31
N LEU A 56 12.85 -9.03 -0.79
CA LEU A 56 12.96 -10.41 -0.31
C LEU A 56 14.35 -11.00 -0.59
N ALA A 57 15.03 -10.57 -1.66
CA ALA A 57 16.37 -11.03 -1.98
C ALA A 57 17.42 -10.58 -0.95
N GLU A 58 17.19 -9.49 -0.23
CA GLU A 58 18.03 -9.03 0.88
C GLU A 58 17.99 -10.00 2.07
N VAL A 59 16.89 -10.75 2.24
CA VAL A 59 16.81 -11.78 3.26
C VAL A 59 17.68 -12.98 2.88
N PRO A 60 18.54 -13.50 3.79
CA PRO A 60 19.35 -14.67 3.52
C PRO A 60 18.50 -15.85 3.00
N ALA A 61 18.92 -16.50 1.91
CA ALA A 61 18.14 -17.50 1.20
C ALA A 61 17.49 -18.59 2.10
N PRO A 62 18.17 -19.15 3.11
CA PRO A 62 17.57 -20.14 4.01
C PRO A 62 16.44 -19.59 4.89
N LYS A 63 16.36 -18.27 5.06
CA LYS A 63 15.39 -17.60 5.94
C LYS A 63 14.21 -16.97 5.18
N ARG A 64 14.31 -16.82 3.85
CA ARG A 64 13.29 -16.14 3.03
C ARG A 64 11.89 -16.69 3.23
N ALA A 65 11.73 -18.00 3.23
CA ALA A 65 10.43 -18.63 3.40
C ALA A 65 9.80 -18.35 4.79
N GLY A 66 10.62 -18.04 5.77
CA GLY A 66 10.20 -17.67 7.13
C GLY A 66 9.93 -16.18 7.33
N ALA A 67 10.37 -15.31 6.42
CA ALA A 67 10.13 -13.87 6.49
C ALA A 67 8.63 -13.56 6.42
N LEU A 68 8.20 -12.49 7.07
CA LEU A 68 6.84 -11.99 6.93
C LEU A 68 6.83 -10.85 5.91
N LEU A 69 6.05 -11.00 4.84
CA LEU A 69 5.81 -9.94 3.87
C LEU A 69 4.58 -9.12 4.31
N ILE A 70 4.74 -7.82 4.52
CA ILE A 70 3.67 -6.91 4.91
C ILE A 70 3.41 -5.94 3.76
N PHE A 71 2.21 -5.99 3.21
CA PHE A 71 1.76 -5.03 2.21
C PHE A 71 1.11 -3.84 2.89
N THR A 72 1.51 -2.61 2.53
CA THR A 72 0.95 -1.42 3.17
C THR A 72 0.23 -0.50 2.21
N ALA A 73 -0.75 0.21 2.77
CA ALA A 73 -1.46 1.31 2.16
C ALA A 73 -1.79 2.38 3.20
N HIS A 74 -2.23 3.56 2.75
CA HIS A 74 -2.68 4.60 3.67
C HIS A 74 -3.91 4.12 4.46
N SER A 75 -3.91 4.29 5.77
CA SER A 75 -5.12 4.06 6.57
C SER A 75 -6.19 5.09 6.18
N VAL A 76 -7.42 4.64 6.18
CA VAL A 76 -8.59 5.51 5.93
C VAL A 76 -9.65 5.23 7.00
N PRO A 77 -10.56 6.19 7.27
CA PRO A 77 -11.69 5.94 8.17
C PRO A 77 -12.48 4.70 7.77
N VAL A 78 -12.85 3.88 8.74
CA VAL A 78 -13.62 2.64 8.51
C VAL A 78 -14.92 2.91 7.74
N ALA A 79 -15.60 4.03 8.02
CA ALA A 79 -16.80 4.41 7.28
C ALA A 79 -16.52 4.61 5.78
N MET A 80 -15.39 5.22 5.43
CA MET A 80 -14.96 5.40 4.04
C MET A 80 -14.58 4.06 3.40
N ALA A 81 -13.88 3.20 4.11
CA ALA A 81 -13.50 1.88 3.63
C ALA A 81 -14.73 1.01 3.35
N ASN A 82 -15.72 1.02 4.25
CA ASN A 82 -16.97 0.26 4.09
C ASN A 82 -17.81 0.73 2.90
N GLY A 83 -17.73 2.01 2.54
CA GLY A 83 -18.42 2.61 1.40
C GLY A 83 -17.67 2.46 0.06
N SER A 84 -16.50 1.80 0.04
CA SER A 84 -15.62 1.75 -1.14
C SER A 84 -15.02 0.36 -1.36
N PRO A 85 -14.45 0.07 -2.54
CA PRO A 85 -13.72 -1.18 -2.78
C PRO A 85 -12.31 -1.20 -2.19
N TYR A 86 -11.84 -0.15 -1.52
CA TYR A 86 -10.45 0.11 -1.13
C TYR A 86 -9.77 -1.08 -0.46
N ALA A 87 -10.29 -1.53 0.68
CA ALA A 87 -9.67 -2.63 1.44
C ALA A 87 -9.66 -3.94 0.65
N ARG A 88 -10.75 -4.24 -0.07
CA ARG A 88 -10.84 -5.44 -0.92
C ARG A 88 -9.86 -5.41 -2.10
N GLN A 89 -9.69 -4.25 -2.73
CA GLN A 89 -8.73 -4.08 -3.83
C GLN A 89 -7.29 -4.26 -3.32
N LEU A 90 -6.98 -3.71 -2.15
CA LEU A 90 -5.66 -3.86 -1.52
C LEU A 90 -5.35 -5.32 -1.21
N GLU A 91 -6.30 -6.03 -0.58
CA GLU A 91 -6.14 -7.44 -0.24
C GLU A 91 -6.03 -8.33 -1.49
N ALA A 92 -6.83 -8.06 -2.52
CA ALA A 92 -6.75 -8.76 -3.80
C ALA A 92 -5.39 -8.58 -4.48
N ALA A 93 -4.88 -7.34 -4.53
CA ALA A 93 -3.56 -7.06 -5.09
C ALA A 93 -2.45 -7.75 -4.27
N ALA A 94 -2.52 -7.68 -2.94
CA ALA A 94 -1.57 -8.35 -2.04
C ALA A 94 -1.55 -9.87 -2.26
N LEU A 95 -2.72 -10.49 -2.35
CA LEU A 95 -2.87 -11.93 -2.61
C LEU A 95 -2.21 -12.33 -3.95
N VAL A 96 -2.47 -11.55 -5.01
CA VAL A 96 -1.88 -11.83 -6.34
C VAL A 96 -0.37 -11.68 -6.30
N ILE A 97 0.15 -10.62 -5.67
CA ILE A 97 1.60 -10.38 -5.57
C ILE A 97 2.27 -11.50 -4.75
N ALA A 98 1.73 -11.84 -3.57
CA ALA A 98 2.26 -12.92 -2.73
C ALA A 98 2.23 -14.27 -3.45
N GLY A 99 1.14 -14.57 -4.16
CA GLY A 99 1.00 -15.78 -4.98
C GLY A 99 2.04 -15.87 -6.09
N ARG A 100 2.32 -14.78 -6.78
CA ARG A 100 3.34 -14.72 -7.85
C ARG A 100 4.77 -14.84 -7.31
N LEU A 101 5.00 -14.37 -6.07
CA LEU A 101 6.27 -14.58 -5.36
C LEU A 101 6.42 -15.99 -4.78
N GLY A 102 5.36 -16.79 -4.75
CA GLY A 102 5.33 -18.07 -4.05
C GLY A 102 5.51 -17.92 -2.53
N HIS A 103 5.14 -16.75 -1.97
CA HIS A 103 5.39 -16.41 -0.58
C HIS A 103 4.11 -16.58 0.27
N ALA A 104 4.10 -17.55 1.17
CA ALA A 104 2.90 -17.93 1.92
C ALA A 104 2.65 -17.07 3.18
N ARG A 105 3.70 -16.47 3.74
CA ARG A 105 3.60 -15.66 4.98
C ARG A 105 3.46 -14.20 4.64
N TRP A 106 2.23 -13.72 4.52
CA TRP A 106 1.98 -12.31 4.27
C TRP A 106 0.75 -11.79 5.03
N GLN A 107 0.69 -10.48 5.19
CA GLN A 107 -0.48 -9.76 5.70
C GLN A 107 -0.56 -8.36 5.12
N VAL A 108 -1.71 -7.71 5.31
CA VAL A 108 -1.90 -6.29 5.05
C VAL A 108 -1.79 -5.51 6.35
N ALA A 109 -1.21 -4.32 6.29
CA ALA A 109 -1.20 -3.34 7.36
C ALA A 109 -1.40 -1.93 6.77
N TYR A 110 -1.66 -0.96 7.62
CA TYR A 110 -1.94 0.41 7.21
C TYR A 110 -0.96 1.37 7.86
N GLN A 111 -0.79 2.55 7.25
CA GLN A 111 0.10 3.61 7.74
C GLN A 111 -0.55 4.99 7.61
N SER A 112 0.12 6.02 8.08
CA SER A 112 -0.27 7.43 7.87
C SER A 112 -1.66 7.77 8.42
N ARG A 113 -2.09 7.12 9.51
CA ARG A 113 -3.36 7.46 10.15
C ARG A 113 -3.36 8.92 10.56
N SER A 114 -4.40 9.65 10.18
CA SER A 114 -4.65 11.03 10.57
C SER A 114 -6.05 11.16 11.19
N GLY A 115 -6.34 12.29 11.83
CA GLY A 115 -7.64 12.50 12.47
C GLY A 115 -7.65 12.23 13.97
N ALA A 116 -8.83 12.37 14.60
CA ALA A 116 -8.96 12.22 16.05
C ALA A 116 -8.68 10.77 16.48
N PRO A 117 -8.06 10.57 17.66
CA PRO A 117 -7.80 9.21 18.18
C PRO A 117 -9.06 8.37 18.39
N SER A 118 -10.22 9.02 18.59
CA SER A 118 -11.51 8.37 18.76
C SER A 118 -12.14 7.84 17.49
N ASP A 119 -11.67 8.30 16.34
CA ASP A 119 -12.26 7.92 15.07
C ASP A 119 -11.75 6.54 14.64
N PRO A 120 -12.62 5.59 14.25
CA PRO A 120 -12.18 4.29 13.80
C PRO A 120 -11.56 4.38 12.39
N TRP A 121 -10.32 3.93 12.26
CA TRP A 121 -9.56 3.82 11.02
C TRP A 121 -9.22 2.37 10.74
N LEU A 122 -8.80 2.07 9.50
CA LEU A 122 -8.36 0.72 9.14
C LEU A 122 -7.11 0.31 9.94
N GLU A 123 -7.13 -0.91 10.42
CA GLU A 123 -6.08 -1.55 11.24
C GLU A 123 -5.68 -2.91 10.64
N PRO A 124 -4.53 -3.49 11.05
CA PRO A 124 -3.58 -2.96 12.02
C PRO A 124 -2.71 -1.84 11.43
N ASP A 125 -2.25 -0.92 12.28
CA ASP A 125 -1.14 -0.02 11.94
C ASP A 125 0.14 -0.83 11.69
N ILE A 126 1.02 -0.34 10.79
CA ILE A 126 2.26 -1.05 10.42
C ILE A 126 3.16 -1.30 11.63
N CYS A 127 3.28 -0.35 12.54
CA CYS A 127 4.07 -0.50 13.75
C CYS A 127 3.48 -1.56 14.69
N ASP A 128 2.16 -1.60 14.81
CA ASP A 128 1.46 -2.60 15.63
C ASP A 128 1.53 -3.99 14.98
N ALA A 129 1.43 -4.07 13.65
CA ALA A 129 1.64 -5.31 12.92
C ALA A 129 3.04 -5.89 13.16
N ILE A 130 4.08 -5.05 13.16
CA ILE A 130 5.46 -5.45 13.45
C ILE A 130 5.61 -5.89 14.91
N ARG A 131 5.04 -5.16 15.87
CA ARG A 131 5.07 -5.56 17.30
C ARG A 131 4.34 -6.88 17.52
N GLY A 132 3.23 -7.09 16.83
CA GLY A 132 2.38 -8.26 16.98
C GLY A 132 3.03 -9.58 16.56
N VAL A 133 4.11 -9.55 15.77
CA VAL A 133 4.81 -10.78 15.35
C VAL A 133 5.99 -11.17 16.24
N LYS A 134 6.30 -10.35 17.26
CA LYS A 134 7.32 -10.69 18.24
C LYS A 134 7.02 -12.04 18.90
N GLY A 135 8.01 -12.92 18.94
CA GLY A 135 7.88 -14.25 19.56
C GLY A 135 7.20 -15.31 18.68
N GLN A 136 6.83 -14.99 17.44
CA GLN A 136 6.24 -15.95 16.49
C GLN A 136 7.28 -16.69 15.62
N GLY A 137 8.56 -16.61 15.96
CA GLY A 137 9.64 -17.24 15.19
C GLY A 137 9.94 -16.51 13.87
N ILE A 138 9.46 -15.29 13.71
CA ILE A 138 9.79 -14.41 12.59
C ILE A 138 11.03 -13.61 12.97
N GLU A 139 12.01 -13.58 12.09
CA GLU A 139 13.24 -12.81 12.27
C GLU A 139 13.38 -11.65 11.27
N ASP A 140 12.70 -11.76 10.13
CA ASP A 140 12.73 -10.79 9.04
C ASP A 140 11.31 -10.34 8.70
N VAL A 141 11.13 -9.02 8.56
CA VAL A 141 9.94 -8.42 7.97
C VAL A 141 10.31 -7.69 6.68
N VAL A 142 9.54 -7.95 5.63
CA VAL A 142 9.68 -7.28 4.33
C VAL A 142 8.44 -6.45 4.12
N VAL A 143 8.58 -5.14 3.99
CA VAL A 143 7.44 -4.22 3.85
C VAL A 143 7.36 -3.68 2.43
N ALA A 144 6.21 -3.84 1.78
CA ALA A 144 5.95 -3.41 0.41
C ALA A 144 4.77 -2.42 0.36
N PRO A 145 5.01 -1.13 0.05
CA PRO A 145 4.00 -0.08 0.06
C PRO A 145 3.17 -0.09 -1.23
N ILE A 146 2.37 -1.14 -1.45
CA ILE A 146 1.59 -1.31 -2.69
C ILE A 146 0.46 -0.29 -2.85
N GLY A 147 0.01 0.32 -1.75
CA GLY A 147 -0.99 1.38 -1.76
C GLY A 147 -0.50 2.73 -2.25
N PHE A 148 0.78 2.85 -2.59
CA PHE A 148 1.43 4.10 -2.99
C PHE A 148 2.11 3.94 -4.36
N VAL A 149 1.98 4.95 -5.22
CA VAL A 149 2.63 4.95 -6.54
C VAL A 149 4.10 5.36 -6.48
N CYS A 150 4.48 6.13 -5.49
CA CYS A 150 5.85 6.61 -5.33
C CYS A 150 6.25 6.71 -3.86
N ASP A 151 7.57 6.68 -3.62
CA ASP A 151 8.18 6.90 -2.32
C ASP A 151 8.21 8.41 -2.02
N HIS A 152 7.08 8.95 -1.54
CA HIS A 152 6.99 10.32 -1.04
C HIS A 152 7.30 10.38 0.46
N VAL A 153 7.30 11.59 1.03
CA VAL A 153 7.74 11.83 2.41
C VAL A 153 7.00 10.98 3.45
N GLU A 154 5.69 10.75 3.31
CA GLU A 154 4.94 9.91 4.26
C GLU A 154 5.42 8.46 4.22
N VAL A 155 5.57 7.86 3.01
CA VAL A 155 6.09 6.49 2.87
C VAL A 155 7.48 6.37 3.48
N LEU A 156 8.36 7.34 3.20
CA LEU A 156 9.73 7.33 3.72
C LEU A 156 9.75 7.49 5.25
N TYR A 157 8.95 8.40 5.79
CA TYR A 157 8.91 8.62 7.24
C TYR A 157 8.28 7.44 7.98
N ASP A 158 7.08 7.02 7.59
CA ASP A 158 6.35 5.95 8.27
C ASP A 158 7.09 4.62 8.21
N LEU A 159 7.73 4.30 7.07
CA LEU A 159 8.37 3.00 6.88
C LEU A 159 9.86 3.00 7.21
N ASP A 160 10.63 3.99 6.71
CA ASP A 160 12.09 3.98 6.88
C ASP A 160 12.53 4.58 8.22
N VAL A 161 11.68 5.37 8.90
CA VAL A 161 11.96 5.92 10.22
C VAL A 161 11.18 5.17 11.29
N GLU A 162 9.86 5.24 11.30
CA GLU A 162 9.03 4.71 12.40
C GLU A 162 8.98 3.18 12.40
N ALA A 163 8.52 2.54 11.31
CA ALA A 163 8.39 1.09 11.25
C ALA A 163 9.75 0.38 11.39
N ARG A 164 10.82 0.94 10.80
CA ARG A 164 12.17 0.43 10.94
C ARG A 164 12.66 0.51 12.40
N ALA A 165 12.38 1.62 13.10
CA ALA A 165 12.73 1.77 14.50
C ALA A 165 12.01 0.74 15.38
N VAL A 166 10.71 0.54 15.15
CA VAL A 166 9.91 -0.47 15.84
C VAL A 166 10.42 -1.89 15.57
N ALA A 167 10.78 -2.21 14.34
CA ALA A 167 11.36 -3.52 14.02
C ALA A 167 12.67 -3.76 14.80
N ALA A 168 13.53 -2.76 14.87
CA ALA A 168 14.77 -2.83 15.66
C ALA A 168 14.49 -2.99 17.16
N GLU A 169 13.51 -2.26 17.71
CA GLU A 169 13.09 -2.36 19.11
C GLU A 169 12.65 -3.79 19.49
N VAL A 170 11.92 -4.46 18.59
CA VAL A 170 11.44 -5.83 18.84
C VAL A 170 12.40 -6.92 18.36
N GLY A 171 13.57 -6.54 17.82
CA GLY A 171 14.65 -7.46 17.42
C GLY A 171 14.46 -8.11 16.05
N LEU A 172 13.68 -7.50 15.15
CA LEU A 172 13.46 -7.95 13.78
C LEU A 172 14.37 -7.22 12.79
N ARG A 173 14.79 -7.89 11.72
CA ARG A 173 15.43 -7.25 10.57
C ARG A 173 14.36 -6.70 9.64
N PHE A 174 14.52 -5.46 9.22
CA PHE A 174 13.56 -4.72 8.41
C PHE A 174 14.09 -4.51 7.00
N HIS A 175 13.36 -4.98 6.01
CA HIS A 175 13.64 -4.83 4.58
C HIS A 175 12.47 -4.09 3.93
N ARG A 176 12.74 -3.08 3.10
CA ARG A 176 11.71 -2.29 2.47
C ARG A 176 11.76 -2.38 0.94
N ALA A 177 10.68 -2.86 0.34
CA ALA A 177 10.46 -2.74 -1.09
C ALA A 177 10.14 -1.29 -1.46
N GLN A 178 10.69 -0.79 -2.54
CA GLN A 178 10.28 0.51 -3.09
C GLN A 178 8.82 0.46 -3.55
N ALA A 179 8.14 1.61 -3.60
CA ALA A 179 6.90 1.77 -4.35
C ALA A 179 7.14 1.54 -5.85
N ALA A 180 6.10 1.59 -6.67
CA ALA A 180 6.24 1.42 -8.12
C ALA A 180 7.25 2.41 -8.72
N ASN A 181 7.20 3.68 -8.31
CA ASN A 181 8.07 4.76 -8.78
C ASN A 181 8.14 4.79 -10.32
N ASP A 182 9.35 4.74 -10.85
CA ASP A 182 9.70 4.73 -12.27
C ASP A 182 9.96 3.32 -12.82
N HIS A 183 9.42 2.28 -12.19
CA HIS A 183 9.65 0.90 -12.61
C HIS A 183 9.23 0.71 -14.08
N PRO A 184 10.07 0.11 -14.96
CA PRO A 184 9.78 0.02 -16.40
C PRO A 184 8.50 -0.73 -16.77
N ALA A 185 7.99 -1.59 -15.86
CA ALA A 185 6.71 -2.25 -16.07
C ALA A 185 5.52 -1.34 -15.75
N PHE A 186 5.70 -0.32 -14.93
CA PHE A 186 4.66 0.63 -14.50
C PHE A 186 4.64 1.87 -15.38
#